data_0357686f9ea3ff0b26ddfc2c9fdc1e19
#
_entry.id   0357686f9ea3ff0b26ddfc2c9fdc1e19
#
_cell.length_a   1.000
_cell.length_b   1.000
_cell.length_c   1.000
_cell.angle_alpha   90.00
_cell.angle_beta   90.00
_cell.angle_gamma   90.00
#
_symmetry.space_group_name_H-M   'P 1'
#
loop_
_entity.id
_entity.type
_entity.pdbx_description
1 polymer ?
#
loop_
_entity_poly.entity_id
_entity_poly.type
_entity_poly.pdbx_seq_one_letter_code
_entity_poly.pdbx_strand_id
1 'polypeptide(L)' 'DPAIPPLANLLLTGVRGAKILGAAKPGETLTLRAEVEGRLGGMIQVSGEVSVGDRPLASAKIMLSGQEVG' A
#
# COMPACT_ATOMS: atom_id res chain seq x y z
N ASP A 1 -1.16 12.61 -11.37
CA ASP A 1 -2.05 13.69 -11.76
C ASP A 1 -1.38 15.04 -11.54
N PRO A 2 -1.14 15.82 -12.63
CA PRO A 2 -0.44 17.10 -12.49
C PRO A 2 -1.19 18.15 -11.66
N ALA A 3 -2.49 17.97 -11.43
CA ALA A 3 -3.27 18.88 -10.62
C ALA A 3 -3.05 18.67 -9.12
N ILE A 4 -2.44 17.55 -8.74
CA ILE A 4 -2.18 17.20 -7.35
C ILE A 4 -0.68 17.36 -7.09
N PRO A 5 -0.26 18.20 -6.11
CA PRO A 5 1.16 18.35 -5.83
C PRO A 5 1.78 17.01 -5.42
N PRO A 6 2.99 16.71 -5.89
CA PRO A 6 3.67 15.51 -5.44
C PRO A 6 4.04 15.60 -3.96
N LEU A 7 4.17 14.47 -3.31
CA LEU A 7 4.63 14.38 -1.93
C LEU A 7 6.09 13.95 -1.90
N ALA A 8 6.84 14.54 -0.99
CA ALA A 8 8.23 14.20 -0.75
C ALA A 8 8.40 13.74 0.68
N ASN A 9 9.50 13.02 0.94
CA ASN A 9 9.85 12.54 2.28
C ASN A 9 8.74 11.71 2.90
N LEU A 10 8.21 10.75 2.14
CA LEU A 10 7.15 9.89 2.62
C LEU A 10 7.62 9.03 3.79
N LEU A 11 6.82 9.03 4.84
CA LEU A 11 7.07 8.21 6.02
C LEU A 11 5.87 7.30 6.26
N LEU A 12 6.15 6.06 6.64
CA LEU A 12 5.11 5.13 7.07
C LEU A 12 4.65 5.54 8.46
N THR A 13 3.39 5.95 8.57
CA THR A 13 2.84 6.43 9.84
C THR A 13 1.91 5.42 10.51
N GLY A 14 1.47 4.40 9.77
CA GLY A 14 0.63 3.38 10.37
C GLY A 14 0.32 2.25 9.42
N VAL A 15 -0.03 1.11 10.01
CA VAL A 15 -0.54 -0.05 9.28
C VAL A 15 -1.82 -0.48 9.98
N ARG A 16 -2.88 -0.65 9.22
CA ARG A 16 -4.18 -1.07 9.75
C ARG A 16 -4.68 -2.30 9.04
N GLY A 17 -5.44 -3.12 9.76
CA GLY A 17 -6.13 -4.25 9.17
C GLY A 17 -5.22 -5.25 8.51
N ALA A 18 -3.99 -5.39 8.97
CA ALA A 18 -3.07 -6.37 8.43
C ALA A 18 -3.62 -7.78 8.68
N LYS A 19 -3.71 -8.56 7.61
CA LYS A 19 -4.24 -9.92 7.66
C LYS A 19 -3.28 -10.86 6.94
N ILE A 20 -2.98 -11.97 7.58
CA ILE A 20 -2.23 -13.06 6.95
C ILE A 20 -3.22 -14.18 6.68
N LEU A 21 -3.43 -14.47 5.41
CA LEU A 21 -4.45 -15.42 4.96
C LEU A 21 -3.86 -16.75 4.53
N GLY A 22 -2.57 -16.81 4.29
CA GLY A 22 -1.91 -18.02 3.85
C GLY A 22 -0.42 -17.82 3.77
N ALA A 23 0.27 -18.80 3.18
CA ALA A 23 1.70 -18.76 3.00
C ALA A 23 2.06 -19.17 1.58
N ALA A 24 3.14 -18.63 1.06
CA ALA A 24 3.69 -19.01 -0.21
C ALA A 24 4.72 -20.13 -0.01
N LYS A 25 4.79 -21.02 -0.99
CA LYS A 25 5.83 -22.06 -1.03
C LYS A 25 6.98 -21.58 -1.89
N PRO A 26 8.21 -22.09 -1.66
CA PRO A 26 9.33 -21.76 -2.54
C PRO A 26 8.98 -22.09 -4.00
N GLY A 27 9.36 -21.17 -4.90
CA GLY A 27 9.09 -21.33 -6.32
C GLY A 27 7.77 -20.73 -6.81
N GLU A 28 6.87 -20.34 -5.92
CA GLU A 28 5.65 -19.66 -6.31
C GLU A 28 5.92 -18.19 -6.62
N THR A 29 5.21 -17.66 -7.63
CA THR A 29 5.32 -16.26 -8.02
C THR A 29 4.34 -15.43 -7.22
N LEU A 30 4.86 -14.44 -6.51
CA LEU A 30 4.03 -13.51 -5.73
C LEU A 30 3.62 -12.33 -6.59
N THR A 31 2.35 -11.97 -6.48
CA THR A 31 1.83 -10.75 -7.10
C THR A 31 1.54 -9.75 -6.00
N LEU A 32 2.14 -8.57 -6.13
CA LEU A 32 1.91 -7.46 -5.22
C LEU A 32 0.99 -6.46 -5.89
N ARG A 33 -0.05 -6.08 -5.22
CA ARG A 33 -0.96 -5.05 -5.70
C ARG A 33 -1.05 -3.96 -4.64
N ALA A 34 -0.92 -2.72 -5.08
CA ALA A 34 -1.10 -1.56 -4.22
C ALA A 34 -2.05 -0.57 -4.89
N GLU A 35 -2.95 -0.02 -4.11
CA GLU A 35 -3.92 0.94 -4.61
C GLU A 35 -4.05 2.10 -3.63
N VAL A 36 -3.96 3.32 -4.15
CA VAL A 36 -4.17 4.51 -3.35
C VAL A 36 -5.67 4.67 -3.15
N GLU A 37 -6.11 4.59 -1.90
CA GLU A 37 -7.53 4.72 -1.57
C GLU A 37 -7.95 6.16 -1.36
N GLY A 38 -7.02 7.01 -0.90
CA GLY A 38 -7.34 8.41 -0.68
C GLY A 38 -6.12 9.21 -0.31
N ARG A 39 -6.24 10.51 -0.46
CA ARG A 39 -5.20 11.46 -0.09
C ARG A 39 -5.87 12.69 0.52
N LEU A 40 -5.35 13.12 1.67
CA LEU A 40 -5.81 14.33 2.34
C LEU A 40 -4.58 15.10 2.81
N GLY A 41 -4.31 16.26 2.16
CA GLY A 41 -3.12 17.03 2.46
C GLY A 41 -1.86 16.22 2.24
N GLY A 42 -1.03 16.11 3.26
CA GLY A 42 0.21 15.33 3.21
C GLY A 42 0.03 13.85 3.55
N MET A 43 -1.19 13.36 3.72
CA MET A 43 -1.43 11.97 4.09
C MET A 43 -2.00 11.17 2.92
N ILE A 44 -1.49 9.95 2.75
CA ILE A 44 -1.96 9.02 1.73
C ILE A 44 -2.34 7.71 2.42
N GLN A 45 -3.50 7.18 2.05
CA GLN A 45 -3.92 5.85 2.46
C GLN A 45 -3.82 4.91 1.27
N VAL A 46 -3.10 3.79 1.46
CA VAL A 46 -2.84 2.81 0.42
C VAL A 46 -3.31 1.45 0.93
N SER A 47 -4.03 0.71 0.10
CA SER A 47 -4.28 -0.70 0.38
C SER A 47 -3.28 -1.54 -0.38
N GLY A 48 -2.72 -2.54 0.28
CA GLY A 48 -1.77 -3.47 -0.32
C GLY A 48 -2.25 -4.90 -0.18
N GLU A 49 -1.96 -5.71 -1.19
CA GLU A 49 -2.33 -7.10 -1.20
C GLU A 49 -1.23 -7.92 -1.86
N VAL A 50 -0.98 -9.11 -1.29
CA VAL A 50 -0.06 -10.09 -1.85
C VAL A 50 -0.86 -11.34 -2.17
N SER A 51 -0.69 -11.88 -3.36
CA SER A 51 -1.38 -13.08 -3.79
C SER A 51 -0.48 -13.99 -4.61
N VAL A 52 -0.88 -15.27 -4.70
CA VAL A 52 -0.30 -16.25 -5.61
C VAL A 52 -1.45 -16.73 -6.49
N GLY A 53 -1.39 -16.39 -7.78
CA GLY A 53 -2.52 -16.65 -8.67
C GLY A 53 -3.78 -15.96 -8.14
N ASP A 54 -4.86 -16.73 -7.95
CA ASP A 54 -6.11 -16.20 -7.40
C ASP A 54 -6.21 -16.33 -5.88
N ARG A 55 -5.14 -16.78 -5.23
CA ARG A 55 -5.14 -17.03 -3.79
C ARG A 55 -4.52 -15.86 -3.04
N PRO A 56 -5.30 -15.10 -2.27
CA PRO A 56 -4.73 -14.02 -1.47
C PRO A 56 -3.94 -14.58 -0.28
N LEU A 57 -2.76 -14.01 -0.02
CA LEU A 57 -1.90 -14.42 1.07
C LEU A 57 -1.87 -13.43 2.22
N ALA A 58 -1.93 -12.14 1.90
CA ALA A 58 -1.87 -11.11 2.91
C ALA A 58 -2.48 -9.83 2.37
N SER A 59 -2.97 -9.01 3.26
CA SER A 59 -3.46 -7.67 2.92
C SER A 59 -3.22 -6.72 4.08
N ALA A 60 -3.10 -5.44 3.78
CA ALA A 60 -2.95 -4.40 4.78
C ALA A 60 -3.35 -3.05 4.23
N LYS A 61 -3.75 -2.16 5.11
CA LYS A 61 -3.91 -0.74 4.79
C LYS A 61 -2.74 0.01 5.41
N ILE A 62 -2.10 0.81 4.60
CA ILE A 62 -0.88 1.53 4.97
C ILE A 62 -1.16 3.01 4.90
N MET A 63 -0.74 3.73 5.91
CA MET A 63 -0.85 5.19 5.94
C MET A 63 0.54 5.78 5.82
N LEU A 64 0.69 6.68 4.87
CA LEU A 64 1.93 7.39 4.61
C LEU A 64 1.71 8.88 4.85
N SER A 65 2.74 9.54 5.34
CA SER A 65 2.74 10.99 5.53
C SER A 65 3.91 11.58 4.77
N GLY A 66 3.69 12.70 4.12
CA GLY A 66 4.72 13.39 3.38
C GLY A 66 4.46 14.88 3.32
N GLN A 67 5.38 15.61 2.69
CA GLN A 67 5.24 17.05 2.49
C GLN A 67 4.86 17.33 1.06
N GLU A 68 3.90 18.22 0.85
CA GLU A 68 3.57 18.68 -0.47
C GLU A 68 4.71 19.52 -1.04
N VAL A 69 5.04 19.26 -2.31
CA VAL A 69 6.07 19.96 -3.03
C VAL A 69 5.43 20.79 -4.14
N GLY A 70 5.72 22.04 -4.17
CA GLY A 70 5.22 22.89 -5.26
C GLY A 70 4.82 24.27 -4.85
#